data_bee12b620fe369290018a5322df57dd7
#
_entry.id   bee12b620fe369290018a5322df57dd7
#
_cell.length_a   1.000
_cell.length_b   1.000
_cell.length_c   1.000
_cell.angle_alpha   90.00
_cell.angle_beta   90.00
_cell.angle_gamma   90.00
#
_symmetry.space_group_name_H-M   'P 1'
#
loop_
_entity.id
_entity.type
_entity.pdbx_description
1 polymer ?
#
loop_
_entity_poly.entity_id
_entity_poly.type
_entity_poly.pdbx_seq_one_letter_code
_entity_poly.pdbx_strand_id
1 'polypeptide(L)'
;MSELITRPIPIDEEVVWDKTKTIISTTDKLGAITDVNQTFIDVCGYPAVELLGKPYSIIRHPDMPKIIFKITWDNILAGRNFHAIIKNLAKSGKYYWVITDFEVGRNIIGDVVTIMARQHSVPKYVITEHIEPLYQTLLKLEKIGDMELSNRYFKGFLEKQGKSYIEYIMDIMDESKREIHFDPIPNMPHTDTNIGDYEISDDIFSEEHHEEETMMQRKSFFAKLFSTN
;
A
#
# COMPACT_ATOMS: atom_id res chain seq x y z
N MET A 1 2.36 -26.49 -13.67
CA MET A 1 1.18 -25.71 -14.09
C MET A 1 0.92 -24.67 -13.02
N SER A 2 1.11 -23.38 -13.32
CA SER A 2 0.73 -22.32 -12.38
C SER A 2 -0.80 -22.24 -12.39
N GLU A 3 -1.45 -22.60 -11.28
CA GLU A 3 -2.87 -22.31 -11.11
C GLU A 3 -3.10 -20.81 -11.30
N LEU A 4 -3.89 -20.46 -12.29
CA LEU A 4 -4.39 -19.11 -12.48
C LEU A 4 -5.21 -18.74 -11.24
N ILE A 5 -4.69 -17.86 -10.41
CA ILE A 5 -5.46 -17.32 -9.29
C ILE A 5 -6.57 -16.47 -9.90
N THR A 6 -7.77 -17.00 -9.98
CA THR A 6 -8.95 -16.24 -10.41
C THR A 6 -9.26 -15.23 -9.31
N ARG A 7 -8.97 -13.96 -9.57
CA ARG A 7 -9.27 -12.88 -8.61
C ARG A 7 -10.79 -12.62 -8.59
N PRO A 8 -11.36 -12.37 -7.40
CA PRO A 8 -12.75 -11.96 -7.30
C PRO A 8 -12.99 -10.65 -8.06
N ILE A 9 -14.19 -10.50 -8.61
CA ILE A 9 -14.62 -9.22 -9.19
C ILE A 9 -14.90 -8.26 -8.03
N PRO A 10 -14.25 -7.10 -7.97
CA PRO A 10 -14.48 -6.13 -6.91
C PRO A 10 -15.92 -5.60 -6.94
N ILE A 11 -16.52 -5.48 -5.77
CA ILE A 11 -17.81 -4.81 -5.55
C ILE A 11 -17.59 -3.66 -4.56
N ASP A 12 -18.38 -2.60 -4.69
CA ASP A 12 -18.28 -1.41 -3.84
C ASP A 12 -19.00 -1.63 -2.51
N GLU A 13 -18.53 -2.61 -1.75
CA GLU A 13 -19.05 -2.96 -0.44
C GLU A 13 -17.91 -3.30 0.51
N GLU A 14 -17.91 -2.69 1.71
CA GLU A 14 -16.89 -2.97 2.72
C GLU A 14 -17.23 -4.24 3.51
N VAL A 15 -16.20 -5.03 3.82
CA VAL A 15 -16.30 -6.17 4.73
C VAL A 15 -16.63 -5.68 6.14
N VAL A 16 -17.68 -6.24 6.74
CA VAL A 16 -18.03 -5.99 8.15
C VAL A 16 -17.19 -6.92 9.03
N TRP A 17 -16.41 -6.36 9.94
CA TRP A 17 -15.57 -7.09 10.86
C TRP A 17 -15.35 -6.32 12.17
N ASP A 18 -14.91 -7.01 13.23
CA ASP A 18 -14.59 -6.41 14.52
C ASP A 18 -13.32 -5.56 14.41
N LYS A 19 -13.50 -4.24 14.34
CA LYS A 19 -12.43 -3.26 14.13
C LYS A 19 -11.45 -3.16 15.31
N THR A 20 -11.73 -3.81 16.44
CA THR A 20 -10.83 -3.87 17.61
C THR A 20 -9.79 -4.99 17.49
N LYS A 21 -10.02 -5.95 16.58
CA LYS A 21 -9.10 -7.07 16.35
C LYS A 21 -7.97 -6.71 15.41
N THR A 22 -6.83 -7.36 15.63
CA THR A 22 -5.67 -7.24 14.73
C THR A 22 -5.68 -8.37 13.72
N ILE A 23 -5.54 -8.02 12.43
CA ILE A 23 -5.33 -8.96 11.34
C ILE A 23 -3.82 -9.19 11.25
N ILE A 24 -3.37 -10.45 11.30
CA ILE A 24 -1.94 -10.80 11.28
C ILE A 24 -1.66 -11.82 10.20
N SER A 25 -0.58 -11.58 9.46
CA SER A 25 -0.01 -12.53 8.51
C SER A 25 1.49 -12.48 8.51
N THR A 26 2.12 -13.58 8.13
CA THR A 26 3.56 -13.66 7.89
C THR A 26 3.81 -14.16 6.47
N THR A 27 4.82 -13.61 5.82
CA THR A 27 5.31 -14.09 4.53
C THR A 27 6.79 -14.41 4.61
N ASP A 28 7.26 -15.21 3.67
CA ASP A 28 8.68 -15.32 3.40
C ASP A 28 9.20 -14.04 2.69
N LYS A 29 10.50 -14.00 2.46
CA LYS A 29 11.17 -12.88 1.75
C LYS A 29 10.70 -12.70 0.30
N LEU A 30 10.01 -13.67 -0.28
CA LEU A 30 9.47 -13.62 -1.64
C LEU A 30 7.99 -13.21 -1.66
N GLY A 31 7.40 -12.94 -0.47
CA GLY A 31 6.02 -12.54 -0.33
C GLY A 31 5.02 -13.69 -0.40
N ALA A 32 5.46 -14.96 -0.29
CA ALA A 32 4.56 -16.09 -0.13
C ALA A 32 4.07 -16.16 1.33
N ILE A 33 2.76 -16.30 1.52
CA ILE A 33 2.12 -16.36 2.85
C ILE A 33 2.54 -17.67 3.54
N THR A 34 3.13 -17.55 4.73
CA THR A 34 3.58 -18.68 5.55
C THR A 34 2.73 -18.90 6.79
N ASP A 35 2.07 -17.84 7.26
CA ASP A 35 1.17 -17.93 8.41
C ASP A 35 0.11 -16.83 8.39
N VAL A 36 -1.07 -17.11 8.98
CA VAL A 36 -2.19 -16.15 9.13
C VAL A 36 -2.95 -16.45 10.42
N ASN A 37 -3.45 -15.38 11.10
CA ASN A 37 -4.34 -15.58 12.23
C ASN A 37 -5.80 -15.76 11.80
N GLN A 38 -6.65 -16.16 12.74
CA GLN A 38 -8.09 -16.39 12.48
C GLN A 38 -8.77 -15.11 11.99
N THR A 39 -8.41 -13.94 12.53
CA THR A 39 -8.98 -12.66 12.08
C THR A 39 -8.68 -12.40 10.60
N PHE A 40 -7.48 -12.74 10.12
CA PHE A 40 -7.14 -12.63 8.70
C PHE A 40 -8.07 -13.49 7.83
N ILE A 41 -8.26 -14.77 8.23
CA ILE A 41 -9.14 -15.72 7.54
C ILE A 41 -10.58 -15.18 7.49
N ASP A 42 -11.10 -14.72 8.63
CA ASP A 42 -12.49 -14.25 8.76
C ASP A 42 -12.73 -13.00 7.89
N VAL A 43 -11.76 -12.07 7.86
CA VAL A 43 -11.92 -10.81 7.14
C VAL A 43 -11.71 -10.97 5.63
N CYS A 44 -10.67 -11.70 5.21
CA CYS A 44 -10.43 -11.91 3.79
C CYS A 44 -11.34 -12.98 3.15
N GLY A 45 -11.96 -13.85 3.96
CA GLY A 45 -12.87 -14.88 3.51
C GLY A 45 -12.21 -16.06 2.77
N TYR A 46 -10.88 -16.13 2.73
CA TYR A 46 -10.14 -17.27 2.22
C TYR A 46 -9.79 -18.22 3.37
N PRO A 47 -10.04 -19.51 3.27
CA PRO A 47 -9.54 -20.49 4.25
C PRO A 47 -8.00 -20.58 4.19
N ALA A 48 -7.38 -20.95 5.31
CA ALA A 48 -5.90 -21.01 5.41
C ALA A 48 -5.26 -21.85 4.28
N VAL A 49 -5.90 -22.95 3.90
CA VAL A 49 -5.41 -23.84 2.84
C VAL A 49 -5.31 -23.17 1.46
N GLU A 50 -6.11 -22.14 1.20
CA GLU A 50 -6.05 -21.35 -0.03
C GLU A 50 -5.07 -20.17 0.07
N LEU A 51 -4.61 -19.83 1.26
CA LEU A 51 -3.71 -18.71 1.53
C LEU A 51 -2.24 -19.17 1.62
N LEU A 52 -1.98 -20.25 2.35
CA LEU A 52 -0.62 -20.70 2.61
C LEU A 52 0.12 -21.07 1.32
N GLY A 53 1.33 -20.55 1.16
CA GLY A 53 2.15 -20.70 -0.04
C GLY A 53 1.72 -19.82 -1.22
N LYS A 54 0.61 -19.10 -1.13
CA LYS A 54 0.18 -18.18 -2.19
C LYS A 54 0.86 -16.81 -2.02
N PRO A 55 1.09 -16.07 -3.13
CA PRO A 55 1.64 -14.71 -3.04
C PRO A 55 0.65 -13.78 -2.32
N TYR A 56 1.16 -12.85 -1.54
CA TYR A 56 0.36 -11.89 -0.78
C TYR A 56 -0.59 -11.04 -1.66
N SER A 57 -0.27 -10.95 -2.95
CA SER A 57 -1.13 -10.29 -3.94
C SER A 57 -2.50 -10.93 -4.14
N ILE A 58 -2.76 -12.12 -3.55
CA ILE A 58 -4.09 -12.79 -3.58
C ILE A 58 -5.19 -11.89 -3.01
N ILE A 59 -4.87 -11.06 -2.00
CA ILE A 59 -5.81 -10.12 -1.37
C ILE A 59 -5.66 -8.69 -1.89
N ARG A 60 -4.88 -8.44 -2.95
CA ARG A 60 -4.66 -7.10 -3.45
C ARG A 60 -5.88 -6.55 -4.20
N HIS A 61 -6.38 -5.39 -3.77
CA HIS A 61 -7.43 -4.68 -4.50
C HIS A 61 -6.86 -4.00 -5.76
N PRO A 62 -7.56 -4.01 -6.91
CA PRO A 62 -7.09 -3.37 -8.14
C PRO A 62 -6.99 -1.84 -8.03
N ASP A 63 -7.77 -1.20 -7.15
CA ASP A 63 -7.72 0.25 -6.90
C ASP A 63 -6.58 0.67 -5.96
N MET A 64 -5.56 -0.19 -5.78
CA MET A 64 -4.35 0.19 -5.06
C MET A 64 -3.26 0.66 -6.02
N PRO A 65 -2.75 1.91 -5.88
CA PRO A 65 -1.67 2.41 -6.70
C PRO A 65 -0.41 1.54 -6.60
N LYS A 66 0.22 1.26 -7.72
CA LYS A 66 1.45 0.46 -7.79
C LYS A 66 2.58 1.12 -7.03
N ILE A 67 2.66 2.45 -7.06
CA ILE A 67 3.70 3.21 -6.36
C ILE A 67 3.67 2.98 -4.85
N ILE A 68 2.50 2.84 -4.22
CA ILE A 68 2.41 2.57 -2.78
C ILE A 68 3.03 1.22 -2.44
N PHE A 69 2.76 0.19 -3.26
CA PHE A 69 3.41 -1.11 -3.07
C PHE A 69 4.92 -1.03 -3.32
N LYS A 70 5.34 -0.30 -4.36
CA LYS A 70 6.77 -0.12 -4.65
C LYS A 70 7.51 0.46 -3.45
N ILE A 71 7.03 1.57 -2.90
CA ILE A 71 7.65 2.23 -1.75
C ILE A 71 7.66 1.31 -0.52
N THR A 72 6.55 0.60 -0.28
CA THR A 72 6.45 -0.38 0.81
C THR A 72 7.53 -1.44 0.69
N TRP A 73 7.65 -2.05 -0.50
CA TRP A 73 8.62 -3.12 -0.72
C TRP A 73 10.06 -2.63 -0.76
N ASP A 74 10.34 -1.46 -1.30
CA ASP A 74 11.68 -0.85 -1.27
C ASP A 74 12.18 -0.67 0.18
N ASN A 75 11.28 -0.30 1.10
CA ASN A 75 11.61 -0.19 2.52
C ASN A 75 11.81 -1.55 3.18
N ILE A 76 10.90 -2.49 2.95
CA ILE A 76 10.98 -3.85 3.49
C ILE A 76 12.26 -4.56 3.03
N LEU A 77 12.58 -4.50 1.74
CA LEU A 77 13.78 -5.13 1.18
C LEU A 77 15.08 -4.48 1.67
N ALA A 78 15.04 -3.17 1.97
CA ALA A 78 16.12 -2.50 2.68
C ALA A 78 16.15 -2.84 4.19
N GLY A 79 15.24 -3.71 4.64
CA GLY A 79 15.15 -4.16 6.03
C GLY A 79 14.66 -3.09 6.99
N ARG A 80 13.88 -2.13 6.51
CA ARG A 80 13.24 -1.11 7.32
C ARG A 80 11.79 -1.49 7.58
N ASN A 81 11.35 -1.36 8.82
CA ASN A 81 9.92 -1.43 9.15
C ASN A 81 9.19 -0.28 8.44
N PHE A 82 7.97 -0.54 8.00
CA PHE A 82 7.23 0.41 7.20
C PHE A 82 5.72 0.33 7.50
N HIS A 83 5.04 1.46 7.41
CA HIS A 83 3.59 1.54 7.58
C HIS A 83 2.95 1.99 6.27
N ALA A 84 1.82 1.37 5.91
CA ALA A 84 1.05 1.78 4.73
C ALA A 84 -0.45 1.60 4.97
N ILE A 85 -1.26 2.51 4.43
CA ILE A 85 -2.71 2.31 4.36
C ILE A 85 -3.02 1.57 3.07
N ILE A 86 -3.70 0.42 3.20
CA ILE A 86 -3.91 -0.52 2.11
C ILE A 86 -5.40 -0.86 2.00
N LYS A 87 -5.92 -0.82 0.77
CA LYS A 87 -7.22 -1.40 0.39
C LYS A 87 -6.99 -2.83 -0.04
N ASN A 88 -7.60 -3.77 0.63
CA ASN A 88 -7.54 -5.19 0.33
C ASN A 88 -8.84 -5.69 -0.29
N LEU A 89 -8.78 -6.79 -1.05
CA LEU A 89 -9.90 -7.46 -1.69
C LEU A 89 -10.15 -8.80 -1.00
N ALA A 90 -11.35 -8.98 -0.46
CA ALA A 90 -11.79 -10.25 0.10
C ALA A 90 -12.24 -11.22 -1.01
N LYS A 91 -12.32 -12.52 -0.69
CA LYS A 91 -12.80 -13.59 -1.59
C LYS A 91 -14.22 -13.34 -2.12
N SER A 92 -15.04 -12.63 -1.35
CA SER A 92 -16.40 -12.22 -1.73
C SER A 92 -16.45 -11.09 -2.78
N GLY A 93 -15.34 -10.46 -3.11
CA GLY A 93 -15.27 -9.25 -3.92
C GLY A 93 -15.41 -7.95 -3.12
N LYS A 94 -15.77 -8.02 -1.83
CA LYS A 94 -15.82 -6.87 -0.94
C LYS A 94 -14.41 -6.38 -0.63
N TYR A 95 -14.30 -5.11 -0.24
CA TYR A 95 -13.02 -4.52 0.17
C TYR A 95 -12.93 -4.29 1.68
N TYR A 96 -11.70 -4.11 2.18
CA TYR A 96 -11.45 -3.61 3.53
C TYR A 96 -10.20 -2.75 3.56
N TRP A 97 -10.28 -1.65 4.31
CA TRP A 97 -9.17 -0.73 4.50
C TRP A 97 -8.47 -1.02 5.82
N VAL A 98 -7.15 -1.03 5.78
CA VAL A 98 -6.30 -1.25 6.95
C VAL A 98 -5.05 -0.36 6.88
N ILE A 99 -4.60 0.07 8.06
CA ILE A 99 -3.20 0.48 8.22
C ILE A 99 -2.40 -0.77 8.55
N THR A 100 -1.36 -1.01 7.78
CA THR A 100 -0.49 -2.18 7.91
C THR A 100 0.87 -1.77 8.43
N ASP A 101 1.27 -2.34 9.56
CA ASP A 101 2.61 -2.27 10.10
C ASP A 101 3.39 -3.50 9.61
N PHE A 102 4.44 -3.26 8.83
CA PHE A 102 5.33 -4.29 8.31
C PHE A 102 6.59 -4.35 9.17
N GLU A 103 6.81 -5.50 9.81
CA GLU A 103 8.00 -5.80 10.58
C GLU A 103 8.85 -6.84 9.86
N VAL A 104 10.15 -6.55 9.75
CA VAL A 104 11.10 -7.39 9.03
C VAL A 104 11.85 -8.29 9.99
N GLY A 105 11.71 -9.61 9.84
CA GLY A 105 12.49 -10.61 10.55
C GLY A 105 13.79 -10.95 9.81
N ARG A 106 14.91 -10.99 10.55
CA ARG A 106 16.24 -11.28 10.00
C ARG A 106 16.83 -12.54 10.59
N ASN A 107 17.66 -13.23 9.81
CA ASN A 107 18.49 -14.32 10.32
C ASN A 107 19.76 -13.78 11.03
N ILE A 108 20.57 -14.70 11.56
CA ILE A 108 21.79 -14.37 12.31
C ILE A 108 22.87 -13.65 11.49
N ILE A 109 22.80 -13.71 10.17
CA ILE A 109 23.74 -13.02 9.26
C ILE A 109 23.14 -11.72 8.69
N GLY A 110 21.91 -11.33 9.15
CA GLY A 110 21.29 -10.08 8.81
C GLY A 110 20.34 -10.10 7.61
N ASP A 111 20.20 -11.23 6.91
CA ASP A 111 19.27 -11.34 5.77
C ASP A 111 17.82 -11.29 6.21
N VAL A 112 16.99 -10.63 5.41
CA VAL A 112 15.53 -10.67 5.57
C VAL A 112 15.03 -12.07 5.25
N VAL A 113 14.35 -12.69 6.19
CA VAL A 113 13.81 -14.05 6.04
C VAL A 113 12.29 -14.11 6.15
N THR A 114 11.70 -13.21 6.95
CA THR A 114 10.26 -13.14 7.14
C THR A 114 9.79 -11.70 7.14
N ILE A 115 8.54 -11.50 6.79
CA ILE A 115 7.86 -10.20 6.86
C ILE A 115 6.54 -10.43 7.58
N MET A 116 6.38 -9.84 8.75
CA MET A 116 5.12 -9.86 9.49
C MET A 116 4.33 -8.60 9.17
N ALA A 117 3.06 -8.76 8.87
CA ALA A 117 2.11 -7.67 8.67
C ALA A 117 1.07 -7.69 9.79
N ARG A 118 1.04 -6.63 10.59
CA ARG A 118 -0.03 -6.36 11.56
C ARG A 118 -0.92 -5.28 10.98
N GLN A 119 -2.22 -5.58 10.87
CA GLN A 119 -3.17 -4.71 10.22
C GLN A 119 -4.26 -4.31 11.20
N HIS A 120 -4.53 -3.01 11.25
CA HIS A 120 -5.56 -2.40 12.09
C HIS A 120 -6.55 -1.62 11.23
N SER A 121 -7.74 -1.39 11.78
CA SER A 121 -8.73 -0.55 11.11
C SER A 121 -8.25 0.88 10.94
N VAL A 122 -8.75 1.54 9.90
CA VAL A 122 -8.51 2.96 9.63
C VAL A 122 -9.82 3.71 9.83
N PRO A 123 -9.81 4.87 10.51
CA PRO A 123 -10.99 5.71 10.61
C PRO A 123 -11.53 6.12 9.24
N LYS A 124 -12.86 6.12 9.09
CA LYS A 124 -13.48 6.37 7.79
C LYS A 124 -13.10 7.73 7.21
N TYR A 125 -13.01 8.77 8.03
CA TYR A 125 -12.62 10.11 7.56
C TYR A 125 -11.20 10.14 6.97
N VAL A 126 -10.26 9.38 7.55
CA VAL A 126 -8.89 9.27 6.99
C VAL A 126 -8.94 8.72 5.58
N ILE A 127 -9.77 7.71 5.35
CA ILE A 127 -9.95 7.13 4.02
C ILE A 127 -10.60 8.13 3.07
N THR A 128 -11.76 8.68 3.42
CA THR A 128 -12.57 9.49 2.50
C THR A 128 -12.01 10.88 2.23
N GLU A 129 -11.34 11.49 3.22
CA GLU A 129 -10.85 12.86 3.10
C GLU A 129 -9.39 12.95 2.64
N HIS A 130 -8.58 11.92 2.91
CA HIS A 130 -7.14 11.96 2.64
C HIS A 130 -6.64 10.88 1.67
N ILE A 131 -6.97 9.61 1.94
CA ILE A 131 -6.33 8.48 1.25
C ILE A 131 -6.98 8.21 -0.11
N GLU A 132 -8.30 8.09 -0.19
CA GLU A 132 -8.97 7.82 -1.47
C GLU A 132 -8.72 8.89 -2.52
N PRO A 133 -8.82 10.21 -2.22
CA PRO A 133 -8.53 11.24 -3.21
C PRO A 133 -7.08 11.17 -3.73
N LEU A 134 -6.12 10.95 -2.83
CA LEU A 134 -4.72 10.78 -3.18
C LEU A 134 -4.52 9.54 -4.06
N TYR A 135 -5.03 8.36 -3.63
CA TYR A 135 -4.84 7.10 -4.36
C TYR A 135 -5.56 7.11 -5.71
N GLN A 136 -6.73 7.72 -5.83
CA GLN A 136 -7.40 7.90 -7.12
C GLN A 136 -6.57 8.75 -8.09
N THR A 137 -5.92 9.79 -7.59
CA THR A 137 -5.01 10.62 -8.39
C THR A 137 -3.82 9.81 -8.87
N LEU A 138 -3.17 9.06 -7.98
CA LEU A 138 -2.04 8.19 -8.33
C LEU A 138 -2.44 7.13 -9.37
N LEU A 139 -3.60 6.50 -9.22
CA LEU A 139 -4.14 5.53 -10.17
C LEU A 139 -4.41 6.14 -11.55
N LYS A 140 -4.94 7.37 -11.61
CA LYS A 140 -5.14 8.10 -12.88
C LYS A 140 -3.80 8.34 -13.56
N LEU A 141 -2.79 8.78 -12.82
CA LEU A 141 -1.44 9.01 -13.34
C LEU A 141 -0.79 7.71 -13.84
N GLU A 142 -0.97 6.59 -13.14
CA GLU A 142 -0.50 5.28 -13.57
C GLU A 142 -1.20 4.75 -14.83
N LYS A 143 -2.42 5.22 -15.12
CA LYS A 143 -3.18 4.84 -16.33
C LYS A 143 -2.78 5.65 -17.57
N ILE A 144 -2.47 6.94 -17.41
CA ILE A 144 -2.12 7.83 -18.55
C ILE A 144 -0.62 7.87 -18.84
N GLY A 145 0.20 7.50 -17.88
CA GLY A 145 1.66 7.42 -17.98
C GLY A 145 2.13 6.06 -17.46
N ASP A 146 3.13 6.11 -16.62
CA ASP A 146 3.66 4.95 -15.94
C ASP A 146 3.72 5.17 -14.41
N MET A 147 4.31 4.21 -13.70
CA MET A 147 4.50 4.32 -12.26
C MET A 147 5.47 5.48 -11.91
N GLU A 148 6.34 5.89 -12.81
CA GLU A 148 7.28 7.00 -12.58
C GLU A 148 6.55 8.35 -12.51
N LEU A 149 5.52 8.55 -13.34
CA LEU A 149 4.69 9.76 -13.27
C LEU A 149 3.95 9.85 -11.92
N SER A 150 3.38 8.74 -11.45
CA SER A 150 2.73 8.71 -10.14
C SER A 150 3.73 8.88 -8.99
N ASN A 151 4.95 8.36 -9.12
CA ASN A 151 6.04 8.55 -8.15
C ASN A 151 6.43 10.03 -8.02
N ARG A 152 6.64 10.72 -9.13
CA ARG A 152 6.96 12.17 -9.14
C ARG A 152 5.85 12.98 -8.48
N TYR A 153 4.60 12.71 -8.85
CA TYR A 153 3.46 13.38 -8.21
C TYR A 153 3.43 13.11 -6.69
N PHE A 154 3.61 11.85 -6.29
CA PHE A 154 3.55 11.47 -4.89
C PHE A 154 4.66 12.12 -4.05
N LYS A 155 5.88 12.18 -4.58
CA LYS A 155 6.99 12.92 -3.95
C LYS A 155 6.65 14.40 -3.79
N GLY A 156 6.23 15.07 -4.86
CA GLY A 156 5.86 16.49 -4.80
C GLY A 156 4.68 16.76 -3.85
N PHE A 157 3.73 15.82 -3.75
CA PHE A 157 2.66 15.89 -2.74
C PHE A 157 3.23 15.87 -1.32
N LEU A 158 4.12 14.93 -1.01
CA LEU A 158 4.74 14.79 0.32
C LEU A 158 5.65 15.99 0.65
N GLU A 159 6.41 16.48 -0.32
CA GLU A 159 7.24 17.67 -0.18
C GLU A 159 6.41 18.91 0.18
N LYS A 160 5.25 19.11 -0.46
CA LYS A 160 4.31 20.19 -0.11
C LYS A 160 3.77 20.06 1.31
N GLN A 161 3.65 18.84 1.82
CA GLN A 161 3.27 18.60 3.22
C GLN A 161 4.44 18.76 4.18
N GLY A 162 5.68 18.84 3.68
CA GLY A 162 6.90 18.85 4.49
C GLY A 162 7.08 17.55 5.30
N LYS A 163 6.59 16.41 4.80
CA LYS A 163 6.51 15.14 5.53
C LYS A 163 6.92 13.96 4.66
N SER A 164 7.53 12.95 5.28
CA SER A 164 7.59 11.62 4.70
C SER A 164 6.19 10.98 4.66
N TYR A 165 6.04 9.89 3.90
CA TYR A 165 4.75 9.19 3.84
C TYR A 165 4.30 8.65 5.21
N ILE A 166 5.22 8.14 6.02
CA ILE A 166 4.91 7.65 7.37
C ILE A 166 4.44 8.81 8.26
N GLU A 167 5.15 9.93 8.26
CA GLU A 167 4.76 11.12 9.02
C GLU A 167 3.40 11.66 8.57
N TYR A 168 3.14 11.66 7.25
CA TYR A 168 1.84 12.04 6.71
C TYR A 168 0.71 11.12 7.23
N ILE A 169 0.91 9.78 7.17
CA ILE A 169 -0.08 8.82 7.70
C ILE A 169 -0.31 9.04 9.19
N MET A 170 0.76 9.15 9.98
CA MET A 170 0.63 9.34 11.43
C MET A 170 -0.10 10.63 11.76
N ASP A 171 0.13 11.68 10.99
CA ASP A 171 -0.51 12.97 11.19
C ASP A 171 -2.01 12.95 10.90
N ILE A 172 -2.43 12.33 9.79
CA ILE A 172 -3.86 12.20 9.44
C ILE A 172 -4.60 11.17 10.32
N MET A 173 -3.88 10.26 10.97
CA MET A 173 -4.45 9.30 11.93
C MET A 173 -4.61 9.91 13.34
N ASP A 174 -3.98 11.04 13.62
CA ASP A 174 -4.05 11.72 14.92
C ASP A 174 -5.36 12.50 15.04
N GLU A 175 -6.35 11.88 15.68
CA GLU A 175 -7.67 12.50 15.89
C GLU A 175 -7.61 13.81 16.69
N SER A 176 -6.56 14.02 17.50
CA SER A 176 -6.39 15.25 18.29
C SER A 176 -6.07 16.47 17.40
N LYS A 177 -5.59 16.24 16.19
CA LYS A 177 -5.30 17.28 15.18
C LYS A 177 -6.47 17.55 14.24
N ARG A 178 -7.59 16.86 14.43
CA ARG A 178 -8.81 17.09 13.66
C ARG A 178 -9.38 18.46 14.02
N GLU A 179 -9.03 19.47 13.24
CA GLU A 179 -9.72 20.77 13.30
C GLU A 179 -11.17 20.53 12.88
N ILE A 180 -12.10 20.79 13.82
CA ILE A 180 -13.52 20.83 13.50
C ILE A 180 -13.76 22.15 12.77
N HIS A 181 -13.44 22.18 11.49
CA HIS A 181 -13.81 23.30 10.62
C HIS A 181 -15.30 23.16 10.28
N PHE A 182 -16.13 23.86 11.03
CA PHE A 182 -17.48 24.21 10.64
C PHE A 182 -17.43 25.52 9.81
N ASP A 183 -16.93 25.44 8.60
CA ASP A 183 -17.15 26.52 7.65
C ASP A 183 -18.30 26.14 6.70
N PRO A 184 -19.33 26.98 6.57
CA PRO A 184 -20.34 26.77 5.55
C PRO A 184 -19.70 26.92 4.18
N ILE A 185 -19.90 25.94 3.31
CA ILE A 185 -19.36 25.85 1.96
C ILE A 185 -19.70 27.12 1.18
N PRO A 186 -18.72 27.97 0.79
CA PRO A 186 -18.99 28.96 -0.23
C PRO A 186 -19.01 28.29 -1.58
N ASN A 187 -20.03 28.57 -2.40
CA ASN A 187 -20.09 28.22 -3.81
C ASN A 187 -18.77 28.61 -4.50
N MET A 188 -17.91 27.64 -4.82
CA MET A 188 -16.77 27.90 -5.68
C MET A 188 -17.15 27.59 -7.13
N PRO A 189 -16.91 28.52 -8.07
CA PRO A 189 -17.00 28.24 -9.49
C PRO A 189 -15.88 27.30 -9.91
N HIS A 190 -16.19 26.36 -10.80
CA HIS A 190 -15.21 25.51 -11.45
C HIS A 190 -14.18 26.35 -12.20
N THR A 191 -12.95 26.39 -11.73
CA THR A 191 -11.83 26.94 -12.50
C THR A 191 -10.91 25.80 -12.94
N ASP A 192 -10.61 25.81 -14.23
CA ASP A 192 -9.73 24.88 -14.91
C ASP A 192 -8.38 24.74 -14.19
N THR A 193 -8.04 23.50 -13.84
CA THR A 193 -6.73 23.17 -13.29
C THR A 193 -5.69 23.18 -14.39
N ASN A 194 -5.02 24.32 -14.55
CA ASN A 194 -3.79 24.40 -15.30
C ASN A 194 -2.68 23.78 -14.44
N ILE A 195 -2.21 22.60 -14.84
CA ILE A 195 -1.07 21.93 -14.20
C ILE A 195 0.18 22.66 -14.69
N GLY A 196 0.67 23.61 -13.89
CA GLY A 196 1.92 24.31 -14.17
C GLY A 196 3.12 23.36 -14.11
N ASP A 197 4.05 23.54 -15.04
CA ASP A 197 5.31 22.84 -15.15
C ASP A 197 6.14 23.03 -13.85
N TYR A 198 6.40 21.93 -13.14
CA TYR A 198 7.34 21.90 -12.03
C TYR A 198 8.63 21.24 -12.48
N GLU A 199 9.68 22.03 -12.67
CA GLU A 199 11.04 21.53 -12.77
C GLU A 199 11.48 21.00 -11.41
N ILE A 200 11.81 19.71 -11.34
CA ILE A 200 12.37 19.05 -10.16
C ILE A 200 13.86 18.85 -10.44
N SER A 201 14.70 19.38 -9.55
CA SER A 201 16.15 19.15 -9.62
C SER A 201 16.52 17.70 -9.31
N ASP A 202 17.37 17.12 -10.15
CA ASP A 202 17.80 15.71 -10.12
C ASP A 202 18.78 15.36 -8.98
N ASP A 203 19.06 16.26 -8.04
CA ASP A 203 20.22 16.16 -7.13
C ASP A 203 20.02 15.31 -5.86
N ILE A 204 18.90 14.56 -5.69
CA ILE A 204 18.62 13.81 -4.44
C ILE A 204 19.00 12.33 -4.51
N PHE A 205 19.53 11.84 -5.62
CA PHE A 205 19.87 10.41 -5.77
C PHE A 205 21.36 10.17 -6.11
N SER A 206 22.26 10.57 -5.21
CA SER A 206 23.64 10.08 -5.26
C SER A 206 24.00 9.35 -3.97
N GLU A 207 23.69 8.07 -3.90
CA GLU A 207 24.44 7.08 -3.14
C GLU A 207 24.38 5.73 -3.88
N GLU A 208 25.39 5.50 -4.72
CA GLU A 208 25.73 4.20 -5.27
C GLU A 208 26.41 3.39 -4.17
N HIS A 209 26.00 2.10 -3.94
CA HIS A 209 26.90 0.95 -3.91
C HIS A 209 26.25 -0.36 -3.45
N HIS A 210 26.56 -1.45 -4.16
CA HIS A 210 26.32 -2.88 -3.92
C HIS A 210 24.97 -3.44 -4.34
N GLU A 211 24.70 -3.56 -5.66
CA GLU A 211 23.35 -3.93 -6.07
C GLU A 211 23.15 -4.86 -7.28
N GLU A 212 24.14 -5.58 -7.81
CA GLU A 212 23.84 -6.42 -8.99
C GLU A 212 23.08 -7.71 -8.66
N GLU A 213 23.44 -8.43 -7.58
CA GLU A 213 22.69 -9.66 -7.18
C GLU A 213 21.31 -9.35 -6.59
N THR A 214 21.20 -8.27 -5.83
CA THR A 214 19.93 -7.81 -5.24
C THR A 214 18.95 -7.33 -6.31
N MET A 215 19.45 -6.76 -7.42
CA MET A 215 18.61 -6.25 -8.50
C MET A 215 17.92 -7.37 -9.31
N MET A 216 18.56 -8.53 -9.48
CA MET A 216 17.98 -9.68 -10.19
C MET A 216 16.85 -10.34 -9.38
N GLN A 217 17.03 -10.46 -8.06
CA GLN A 217 15.98 -10.94 -7.15
C GLN A 217 14.85 -9.93 -7.02
N ARG A 218 15.12 -8.62 -6.96
CA ARG A 218 14.14 -7.55 -6.99
C ARG A 218 13.30 -7.60 -8.27
N LYS A 219 13.92 -7.71 -9.45
CA LYS A 219 13.21 -7.81 -10.74
C LYS A 219 12.28 -9.03 -10.81
N SER A 220 12.72 -10.20 -10.32
CA SER A 220 11.88 -11.41 -10.26
C SER A 220 10.71 -11.26 -9.29
N PHE A 221 10.93 -10.62 -8.14
CA PHE A 221 9.92 -10.37 -7.14
C PHE A 221 8.88 -9.35 -7.65
N PHE A 222 9.33 -8.23 -8.20
CA PHE A 222 8.43 -7.23 -8.79
C PHE A 222 7.66 -7.78 -9.99
N ALA A 223 8.28 -8.60 -10.83
CA ALA A 223 7.58 -9.25 -11.94
C ALA A 223 6.41 -10.12 -11.44
N LYS A 224 6.57 -10.84 -10.32
CA LYS A 224 5.48 -11.64 -9.72
C LYS A 224 4.40 -10.79 -9.03
N LEU A 225 4.77 -9.65 -8.43
CA LEU A 225 3.84 -8.74 -7.78
C LEU A 225 3.03 -7.89 -8.77
N PHE A 226 3.64 -7.55 -9.91
CA PHE A 226 3.09 -6.64 -10.91
C PHE A 226 2.67 -7.33 -12.21
N SER A 227 2.91 -8.65 -12.37
CA SER A 227 2.34 -9.39 -13.49
C SER A 227 0.82 -9.37 -13.36
N THR A 228 0.22 -8.45 -14.07
CA THR A 228 -1.18 -8.45 -14.43
C THR A 228 -1.32 -9.34 -15.65
N ASN A 229 -2.07 -10.40 -15.55
CA ASN A 229 -2.97 -10.86 -16.61
C ASN A 229 -4.38 -10.64 -16.15
#